data_5f9463fde79aac1669be1c5ec7b3d125
#
_entry.id   5f9463fde79aac1669be1c5ec7b3d125
#
_cell.length_a   1.000
_cell.length_b   1.000
_cell.length_c   1.000
_cell.angle_alpha   90.00
_cell.angle_beta   90.00
_cell.angle_gamma   90.00
#
_symmetry.space_group_name_H-M   'P 1'
#
loop_
_entity.id
_entity.type
_entity.pdbx_description
1 polymer ?
#
loop_
_entity_poly.entity_id
_entity_poly.type
_entity_poly.pdbx_seq_one_letter_code
_entity_poly.pdbx_strand_id
1 'polypeptide(L)'
;NHILFFVLVSFGLSEAISTVPLSKRLLIKLVRIFGAKSERVLLALMLCAAVMSSVMSNVATTAVLISVVLDFLKIYSNEEDRKLTAKAYMIGLPLASMLGGMITPAGSPLNMLGIEFLNQAGIRVGFVQWMAIGTPIAVVMIFVTWFLIIKIFKPVPIQEESTWKFAKMQAMKLIVI
;
A
#
# COMPACT_ATOMS: atom_id res chain seq x y z
N ASN A 1 7.52 -5.97 30.06
CA ASN A 1 6.40 -5.92 29.08
C ASN A 1 6.45 -4.72 28.12
N HIS A 2 7.68 -4.28 27.76
CA HIS A 2 7.87 -3.16 26.83
C HIS A 2 7.28 -3.44 25.43
N ILE A 3 7.26 -4.72 25.00
CA ILE A 3 6.70 -5.14 23.71
C ILE A 3 5.19 -4.91 23.66
N LEU A 4 4.44 -5.29 24.70
CA LEU A 4 2.99 -5.07 24.77
C LEU A 4 2.64 -3.58 24.71
N PHE A 5 3.39 -2.76 25.45
CA PHE A 5 3.21 -1.31 25.42
C PHE A 5 3.48 -0.74 24.02
N PHE A 6 4.57 -1.17 23.38
CA PHE A 6 4.91 -0.74 22.02
C PHE A 6 3.84 -1.16 21.00
N VAL A 7 3.36 -2.40 21.09
CA VAL A 7 2.29 -2.89 20.21
C VAL A 7 1.01 -2.08 20.38
N LEU A 8 0.59 -1.78 21.62
CA LEU A 8 -0.59 -0.96 21.89
C LEU A 8 -0.44 0.48 21.35
N VAL A 9 0.73 1.09 21.56
CA VAL A 9 1.03 2.43 21.03
C VAL A 9 1.03 2.43 19.50
N SER A 10 1.59 1.39 18.88
CA SER A 10 1.60 1.23 17.41
C SER A 10 0.19 1.10 16.84
N PHE A 11 -0.71 0.38 17.51
CA PHE A 11 -2.12 0.32 17.10
C PHE A 11 -2.82 1.67 17.25
N GLY A 12 -2.61 2.38 18.36
CA GLY A 12 -3.17 3.73 18.56
C GLY A 12 -2.68 4.73 17.52
N LEU A 13 -1.39 4.71 17.20
CA LEU A 13 -0.80 5.53 16.15
C LEU A 13 -1.37 5.19 14.77
N SER A 14 -1.50 3.90 14.48
CA SER A 14 -2.10 3.40 13.23
C SER A 14 -3.53 3.90 13.05
N GLU A 15 -4.34 3.86 14.11
CA GLU A 15 -5.71 4.36 14.09
C GLU A 15 -5.74 5.88 13.88
N ALA A 16 -4.92 6.64 14.59
CA ALA A 16 -4.83 8.09 14.43
C ALA A 16 -4.42 8.50 13.00
N ILE A 17 -3.50 7.79 12.37
CA ILE A 17 -3.07 8.06 10.97
C ILE A 17 -4.19 7.68 9.99
N SER A 18 -5.00 6.66 10.27
CA SER A 18 -6.08 6.21 9.38
C SER A 18 -7.18 7.26 9.20
N THR A 19 -7.35 8.17 10.15
CA THR A 19 -8.34 9.27 10.08
C THR A 19 -7.93 10.39 9.12
N VAL A 20 -6.64 10.48 8.76
CA VAL A 20 -6.13 11.52 7.85
C VAL A 20 -6.27 11.05 6.40
N PRO A 21 -6.74 11.88 5.44
CA PRO A 21 -6.89 11.51 4.03
C PRO A 21 -5.55 11.43 3.28
N LEU A 22 -4.53 10.85 3.95
CA LEU A 22 -3.17 10.72 3.44
C LEU A 22 -3.11 9.81 2.20
N SER A 23 -3.88 8.71 2.22
CA SER A 23 -3.96 7.73 1.13
C SER A 23 -4.35 8.36 -0.20
N LYS A 24 -5.37 9.22 -0.19
CA LYS A 24 -5.86 9.89 -1.41
C LYS A 24 -4.83 10.88 -1.96
N ARG A 25 -4.19 11.67 -1.08
CA ARG A 25 -3.15 12.63 -1.47
C ARG A 25 -1.93 11.94 -2.07
N LEU A 26 -1.46 10.88 -1.43
CA LEU A 26 -0.33 10.08 -1.89
C LEU A 26 -0.63 9.41 -3.23
N LEU A 27 -1.81 8.81 -3.37
CA LEU A 27 -2.23 8.18 -4.62
C LEU A 27 -2.25 9.18 -5.78
N ILE A 28 -2.85 10.37 -5.60
CA ILE A 28 -2.92 11.39 -6.66
C ILE A 28 -1.50 11.81 -7.08
N LYS A 29 -0.59 12.00 -6.11
CA LYS A 29 0.80 12.34 -6.39
C LYS A 29 1.50 11.23 -7.19
N LEU A 30 1.31 9.98 -6.80
CA LEU A 30 1.92 8.83 -7.48
C LEU A 30 1.36 8.62 -8.89
N VAL A 31 0.04 8.75 -9.09
CA VAL A 31 -0.58 8.67 -10.43
C VAL A 31 -0.06 9.78 -11.34
N ARG A 32 0.18 10.99 -10.82
CA ARG A 32 0.81 12.07 -11.61
C ARG A 32 2.24 11.74 -12.03
N ILE A 33 3.02 11.05 -11.20
CA ILE A 33 4.40 10.69 -11.50
C ILE A 33 4.47 9.52 -12.48
N PHE A 34 3.70 8.46 -12.24
CA PHE A 34 3.78 7.22 -13.03
C PHE A 34 2.90 7.23 -14.28
N GLY A 35 1.93 8.14 -14.36
CA GLY A 35 0.97 8.25 -15.47
C GLY A 35 -0.30 7.44 -15.24
N ALA A 36 -1.21 7.52 -16.21
CA ALA A 36 -2.60 7.10 -16.06
C ALA A 36 -2.95 5.73 -16.66
N LYS A 37 -1.95 4.98 -17.16
CA LYS A 37 -2.18 3.61 -17.65
C LYS A 37 -2.55 2.68 -16.50
N SER A 38 -3.49 1.76 -16.72
CA SER A 38 -3.99 0.82 -15.70
C SER A 38 -2.86 0.10 -14.92
N GLU A 39 -1.87 -0.42 -15.60
CA GLU A 39 -0.70 -1.09 -14.98
C GLU A 39 0.11 -0.15 -14.07
N ARG A 40 0.27 1.11 -14.48
CA ARG A 40 1.00 2.13 -13.70
C ARG A 40 0.20 2.62 -12.51
N VAL A 41 -1.13 2.71 -12.66
CA VAL A 41 -2.04 3.02 -11.54
C VAL A 41 -1.99 1.90 -10.49
N LEU A 42 -1.91 0.64 -10.92
CA LEU A 42 -1.69 -0.48 -10.01
C LEU A 42 -0.39 -0.32 -9.23
N LEU A 43 0.73 0.00 -9.92
CA LEU A 43 2.01 0.25 -9.24
C LEU A 43 1.92 1.42 -8.26
N ALA A 44 1.29 2.51 -8.67
CA ALA A 44 1.08 3.67 -7.80
C ALA A 44 0.29 3.32 -6.53
N LEU A 45 -0.77 2.50 -6.67
CA LEU A 45 -1.54 1.99 -5.54
C LEU A 45 -0.73 1.06 -4.65
N MET A 46 0.05 0.16 -5.23
CA MET A 46 0.93 -0.75 -4.49
C MET A 46 2.00 0.02 -3.70
N LEU A 47 2.62 1.03 -4.30
CA LEU A 47 3.59 1.89 -3.60
C LEU A 47 2.92 2.73 -2.50
N CYS A 48 1.72 3.25 -2.77
CA CYS A 48 0.92 3.95 -1.77
C CYS A 48 0.63 3.03 -0.57
N ALA A 49 0.18 1.80 -0.85
CA ALA A 49 -0.08 0.79 0.17
C ALA A 49 1.16 0.47 1.00
N ALA A 50 2.30 0.29 0.34
CA ALA A 50 3.55 -0.02 1.02
C ALA A 50 4.02 1.12 1.95
N VAL A 51 3.98 2.37 1.46
CA VAL A 51 4.36 3.53 2.28
C VAL A 51 3.42 3.71 3.47
N MET A 52 2.12 3.56 3.27
CA MET A 52 1.17 3.65 4.37
C MET A 52 1.34 2.51 5.37
N SER A 53 1.49 1.28 4.87
CA SER A 53 1.62 0.09 5.71
C SER A 53 2.94 0.04 6.47
N SER A 54 3.94 0.81 6.08
CA SER A 54 5.18 0.92 6.85
C SER A 54 5.00 1.59 8.21
N VAL A 55 3.92 2.34 8.41
CA VAL A 55 3.60 3.05 9.66
C VAL A 55 2.21 2.72 10.21
N MET A 56 1.38 2.00 9.42
CA MET A 56 0.03 1.59 9.80
C MET A 56 -0.10 0.07 9.71
N SER A 57 -1.16 -0.47 10.31
CA SER A 57 -1.52 -1.88 10.13
C SER A 57 -1.78 -2.21 8.66
N ASN A 58 -1.27 -3.36 8.18
CA ASN A 58 -1.49 -3.86 6.82
C ASN A 58 -2.99 -3.98 6.50
N VAL A 59 -3.79 -4.42 7.48
CA VAL A 59 -5.24 -4.59 7.35
C VAL A 59 -5.93 -3.24 7.19
N ALA A 60 -5.61 -2.26 8.04
CA ALA A 60 -6.19 -0.92 7.96
C ALA A 60 -5.82 -0.23 6.63
N THR A 61 -4.55 -0.31 6.22
CA THR A 61 -4.10 0.22 4.93
C THR A 61 -4.87 -0.38 3.76
N THR A 62 -5.00 -1.71 3.73
CA THR A 62 -5.72 -2.42 2.68
C THR A 62 -7.19 -2.01 2.65
N ALA A 63 -7.87 -1.96 3.80
CA ALA A 63 -9.29 -1.59 3.90
C ALA A 63 -9.55 -0.16 3.37
N VAL A 64 -8.70 0.81 3.74
CA VAL A 64 -8.81 2.19 3.25
C VAL A 64 -8.60 2.26 1.74
N LEU A 65 -7.60 1.57 1.19
CA LEU A 65 -7.30 1.64 -0.23
C LEU A 65 -8.24 0.80 -1.10
N ILE A 66 -8.89 -0.24 -0.56
CA ILE A 66 -9.94 -0.98 -1.29
C ILE A 66 -11.07 -0.03 -1.74
N SER A 67 -11.49 0.91 -0.91
CA SER A 67 -12.52 1.88 -1.28
C SER A 67 -12.12 2.72 -2.50
N VAL A 68 -10.85 3.09 -2.58
CA VAL A 68 -10.28 3.84 -3.72
C VAL A 68 -10.22 2.97 -4.97
N VAL A 69 -9.85 1.70 -4.83
CA VAL A 69 -9.83 0.73 -5.94
C VAL A 69 -11.24 0.50 -6.47
N LEU A 70 -12.23 0.33 -5.60
CA LEU A 70 -13.64 0.16 -6.01
C LEU A 70 -14.14 1.37 -6.78
N ASP A 71 -13.82 2.58 -6.36
CA ASP A 71 -14.16 3.81 -7.10
C ASP A 71 -13.43 3.88 -8.45
N PHE A 72 -12.17 3.45 -8.52
CA PHE A 72 -11.41 3.39 -9.76
C PHE A 72 -12.02 2.39 -10.76
N LEU A 73 -12.43 1.23 -10.29
CA LEU A 73 -13.04 0.19 -11.14
C LEU A 73 -14.37 0.60 -11.77
N LYS A 74 -15.06 1.61 -11.23
CA LYS A 74 -16.29 2.17 -11.86
C LYS A 74 -16.04 2.87 -13.20
N ILE A 75 -14.78 3.15 -13.55
CA ILE A 75 -14.41 3.73 -14.84
C ILE A 75 -14.65 2.73 -15.99
N TYR A 76 -14.56 1.42 -15.69
CA TYR A 76 -14.80 0.38 -16.68
C TYR A 76 -16.29 0.20 -16.94
N SER A 77 -16.70 0.46 -18.19
CA SER A 77 -18.10 0.26 -18.64
C SER A 77 -18.42 -1.21 -18.89
N ASN A 78 -17.41 -2.00 -19.33
CA ASN A 78 -17.55 -3.42 -19.57
C ASN A 78 -17.31 -4.20 -18.26
N GLU A 79 -18.24 -5.09 -17.93
CA GLU A 79 -18.20 -5.86 -16.69
C GLU A 79 -17.06 -6.90 -16.68
N GLU A 80 -16.74 -7.52 -17.83
CA GLU A 80 -15.65 -8.49 -17.93
C GLU A 80 -14.29 -7.81 -17.73
N ASP A 81 -14.06 -6.67 -18.38
CA ASP A 81 -12.84 -5.88 -18.23
C ASP A 81 -12.65 -5.40 -16.79
N ARG A 82 -13.76 -4.99 -16.17
CA ARG A 82 -13.79 -4.61 -14.75
C ARG A 82 -13.41 -5.77 -13.84
N LYS A 83 -13.96 -6.98 -14.08
CA LYS A 83 -13.64 -8.18 -13.28
C LYS A 83 -12.19 -8.61 -13.43
N LEU A 84 -11.64 -8.60 -14.66
CA LEU A 84 -10.25 -8.95 -14.92
C LEU A 84 -9.30 -7.98 -14.20
N THR A 85 -9.55 -6.69 -14.36
CA THR A 85 -8.74 -5.66 -13.71
C THR A 85 -8.89 -5.70 -12.19
N ALA A 86 -10.11 -5.93 -11.68
CA ALA A 86 -10.36 -6.04 -10.24
C ALA A 86 -9.52 -7.15 -9.59
N LYS A 87 -9.34 -8.30 -10.24
CA LYS A 87 -8.50 -9.39 -9.71
C LYS A 87 -7.06 -8.92 -9.48
N ALA A 88 -6.47 -8.21 -10.44
CA ALA A 88 -5.11 -7.69 -10.32
C ALA A 88 -4.97 -6.72 -9.13
N TYR A 89 -5.92 -5.80 -8.99
CA TYR A 89 -5.88 -4.77 -7.96
C TYR A 89 -6.17 -5.33 -6.56
N MET A 90 -7.17 -6.23 -6.45
CA MET A 90 -7.56 -6.83 -5.16
C MET A 90 -6.50 -7.78 -4.62
N ILE A 91 -5.67 -8.38 -5.47
CA ILE A 91 -4.53 -9.22 -5.05
C ILE A 91 -3.28 -8.35 -4.81
N GLY A 92 -3.01 -7.40 -5.70
CA GLY A 92 -1.82 -6.54 -5.61
C GLY A 92 -1.78 -5.68 -4.36
N LEU A 93 -2.93 -5.15 -3.95
CA LEU A 93 -3.03 -4.22 -2.84
C LEU A 93 -2.66 -4.85 -1.48
N PRO A 94 -3.25 -5.98 -1.04
CA PRO A 94 -2.86 -6.60 0.23
C PRO A 94 -1.42 -7.12 0.20
N LEU A 95 -0.93 -7.66 -0.92
CA LEU A 95 0.46 -8.08 -1.04
C LEU A 95 1.43 -6.90 -0.86
N ALA A 96 1.13 -5.76 -1.49
CA ALA A 96 1.94 -4.56 -1.32
C ALA A 96 1.88 -4.01 0.12
N SER A 97 0.73 -4.08 0.79
CA SER A 97 0.60 -3.72 2.20
C SER A 97 1.45 -4.62 3.09
N MET A 98 1.45 -5.93 2.85
CA MET A 98 2.29 -6.87 3.61
C MET A 98 3.77 -6.59 3.41
N LEU A 99 4.21 -6.36 2.17
CA LEU A 99 5.60 -6.02 1.86
C LEU A 99 6.00 -4.68 2.48
N GLY A 100 5.11 -3.68 2.43
CA GLY A 100 5.32 -2.38 3.05
C GLY A 100 5.43 -2.45 4.58
N GLY A 101 4.63 -3.31 5.20
CA GLY A 101 4.68 -3.56 6.64
C GLY A 101 6.01 -4.14 7.15
N MET A 102 6.84 -4.69 6.27
CA MET A 102 8.18 -5.17 6.63
C MET A 102 9.22 -4.04 6.71
N ILE A 103 8.96 -2.89 6.12
CA ILE A 103 9.93 -1.78 5.99
C ILE A 103 10.36 -1.25 7.35
N THR A 104 9.42 -1.05 8.27
CA THR A 104 9.73 -0.52 9.61
C THR A 104 9.38 -1.51 10.72
N PRO A 105 10.04 -1.43 11.86
CA PRO A 105 9.63 -2.19 13.04
C PRO A 105 8.17 -1.94 13.45
N ALA A 106 7.67 -0.72 13.25
CA ALA A 106 6.31 -0.31 13.61
C ALA A 106 5.23 -0.80 12.61
N GLY A 107 5.60 -1.18 11.39
CA GLY A 107 4.66 -1.61 10.35
C GLY A 107 3.95 -2.94 10.66
N SER A 108 4.55 -3.78 11.53
CA SER A 108 3.92 -5.03 11.97
C SER A 108 4.42 -5.44 13.37
N PRO A 109 3.52 -5.94 14.25
CA PRO A 109 3.92 -6.53 15.53
C PRO A 109 4.92 -7.69 15.39
N LEU A 110 4.86 -8.42 14.27
CA LEU A 110 5.78 -9.54 14.00
C LEU A 110 7.23 -9.06 13.81
N ASN A 111 7.44 -7.86 13.29
CA ASN A 111 8.78 -7.28 13.15
C ASN A 111 9.42 -7.06 14.52
N MET A 112 8.63 -6.57 15.47
CA MET A 112 9.09 -6.36 16.85
C MET A 112 9.42 -7.68 17.55
N LEU A 113 8.61 -8.72 17.35
CA LEU A 113 8.93 -10.06 17.85
C LEU A 113 10.22 -10.60 17.24
N GLY A 114 10.41 -10.40 15.91
CA GLY A 114 11.65 -10.78 15.25
C GLY A 114 12.87 -10.07 15.82
N ILE A 115 12.79 -8.76 16.06
CA ILE A 115 13.86 -7.99 16.71
C ILE A 115 14.16 -8.52 18.11
N GLU A 116 13.10 -8.83 18.88
CA GLU A 116 13.27 -9.36 20.24
C GLU A 116 13.98 -10.72 20.24
N PHE A 117 13.63 -11.64 19.34
CA PHE A 117 14.33 -12.92 19.21
C PHE A 117 15.79 -12.75 18.82
N LEU A 118 16.10 -11.81 17.92
CA LEU A 118 17.48 -11.48 17.58
C LEU A 118 18.26 -10.94 18.78
N ASN A 119 17.65 -10.05 19.55
CA ASN A 119 18.25 -9.50 20.76
C ASN A 119 18.54 -10.59 21.82
N GLN A 120 17.62 -11.54 22.00
CA GLN A 120 17.80 -12.69 22.89
C GLN A 120 18.93 -13.61 22.40
N ALA A 121 19.14 -13.70 21.09
CA ALA A 121 20.28 -14.41 20.50
C ALA A 121 21.61 -13.62 20.55
N GLY A 122 21.64 -12.44 21.20
CA GLY A 122 22.82 -11.59 21.31
C GLY A 122 23.07 -10.68 20.10
N ILE A 123 22.18 -10.68 19.11
CA ILE A 123 22.28 -9.83 17.91
C ILE A 123 21.43 -8.57 18.12
N ARG A 124 22.08 -7.45 18.40
CA ARG A 124 21.37 -6.18 18.61
C ARG A 124 20.97 -5.56 17.28
N VAL A 125 19.65 -5.48 17.03
CA VAL A 125 19.08 -4.83 15.85
C VAL A 125 18.25 -3.62 16.30
N GLY A 126 18.70 -2.43 15.91
CA GLY A 126 17.97 -1.18 16.14
C GLY A 126 16.99 -0.87 15.02
N PHE A 127 16.20 0.19 15.20
CA PHE A 127 15.17 0.64 14.25
C PHE A 127 15.75 0.88 12.84
N VAL A 128 16.84 1.64 12.75
CA VAL A 128 17.49 2.00 11.49
C VAL A 128 18.10 0.77 10.80
N GLN A 129 18.71 -0.12 11.57
CA GLN A 129 19.31 -1.36 11.04
C GLN A 129 18.24 -2.28 10.43
N TRP A 130 17.08 -2.41 11.10
CA TRP A 130 15.94 -3.13 10.52
C TRP A 130 15.51 -2.52 9.19
N MET A 131 15.31 -1.19 9.13
CA MET A 131 14.91 -0.50 7.92
C MET A 131 15.94 -0.63 6.80
N ALA A 132 17.22 -0.59 7.12
CA ALA A 132 18.30 -0.71 6.12
C ALA A 132 18.26 -2.06 5.38
N ILE A 133 17.78 -3.11 6.04
CA ILE A 133 17.60 -4.44 5.45
C ILE A 133 16.20 -4.59 4.83
N GLY A 134 15.17 -4.20 5.57
CA GLY A 134 13.78 -4.39 5.16
C GLY A 134 13.37 -3.55 3.95
N THR A 135 13.86 -2.30 3.85
CA THR A 135 13.47 -1.39 2.77
C THR A 135 13.88 -1.89 1.38
N PRO A 136 15.16 -2.24 1.11
CA PRO A 136 15.55 -2.71 -0.21
C PRO A 136 14.84 -4.01 -0.60
N ILE A 137 14.66 -4.93 0.34
CA ILE A 137 13.94 -6.17 0.10
C ILE A 137 12.48 -5.88 -0.28
N ALA A 138 11.78 -5.05 0.50
CA ALA A 138 10.40 -4.70 0.24
C ALA A 138 10.23 -4.01 -1.13
N VAL A 139 11.11 -3.07 -1.47
CA VAL A 139 11.07 -2.37 -2.76
C VAL A 139 11.24 -3.36 -3.92
N VAL A 140 12.27 -4.20 -3.89
CA VAL A 140 12.49 -5.22 -4.93
C VAL A 140 11.26 -6.13 -5.07
N MET A 141 10.75 -6.64 -3.94
CA MET A 141 9.60 -7.55 -3.94
C MET A 141 8.31 -6.89 -4.43
N ILE A 142 8.10 -5.59 -4.18
CA ILE A 142 6.96 -4.85 -4.73
C ILE A 142 7.02 -4.81 -6.26
N PHE A 143 8.18 -4.52 -6.83
CA PHE A 143 8.34 -4.50 -8.30
C PHE A 143 8.18 -5.89 -8.90
N VAL A 144 8.74 -6.93 -8.27
CA VAL A 144 8.57 -8.33 -8.69
C VAL A 144 7.10 -8.73 -8.65
N THR A 145 6.42 -8.43 -7.54
CA THR A 145 4.99 -8.74 -7.36
C THR A 145 4.14 -8.00 -8.40
N TRP A 146 4.38 -6.72 -8.61
CA TRP A 146 3.70 -5.93 -9.63
C TRP A 146 3.89 -6.54 -11.03
N PHE A 147 5.12 -6.88 -11.39
CA PHE A 147 5.43 -7.49 -12.70
C PHE A 147 4.73 -8.83 -12.90
N LEU A 148 4.70 -9.68 -11.87
CA LEU A 148 4.00 -10.95 -11.90
C LEU A 148 2.48 -10.76 -12.06
N ILE A 149 1.90 -9.83 -11.31
CA ILE A 149 0.46 -9.54 -11.37
C ILE A 149 0.05 -9.05 -12.75
N ILE A 150 0.78 -8.12 -13.36
CA ILE A 150 0.44 -7.63 -14.70
C ILE A 150 0.61 -8.71 -15.77
N LYS A 151 1.57 -9.63 -15.61
CA LYS A 151 1.73 -10.78 -16.53
C LYS A 151 0.62 -11.82 -16.39
N ILE A 152 0.20 -12.12 -15.16
CA ILE A 152 -0.79 -13.16 -14.89
C ILE A 152 -2.21 -12.65 -15.20
N PHE A 153 -2.57 -11.48 -14.69
CA PHE A 153 -3.96 -10.98 -14.76
C PHE A 153 -4.21 -10.03 -15.92
N LYS A 154 -3.17 -9.47 -16.55
CA LYS A 154 -3.26 -8.58 -17.72
C LYS A 154 -4.36 -7.53 -17.58
N PRO A 155 -4.24 -6.59 -16.61
CA PRO A 155 -5.27 -5.58 -16.37
C PRO A 155 -5.54 -4.80 -17.66
N VAL A 156 -6.82 -4.60 -17.97
CA VAL A 156 -7.25 -4.01 -19.24
C VAL A 156 -6.84 -2.54 -19.30
N PRO A 157 -6.26 -2.07 -20.42
CA PRO A 157 -5.90 -0.67 -20.59
C PRO A 157 -7.13 0.22 -20.55
N ILE A 158 -7.03 1.36 -19.87
CA ILE A 158 -8.04 2.41 -19.88
C ILE A 158 -7.52 3.61 -20.67
N GLN A 159 -8.44 4.38 -21.24
CA GLN A 159 -8.11 5.69 -21.80
C GLN A 159 -7.56 6.61 -20.69
N GLU A 160 -6.40 7.19 -20.94
CA GLU A 160 -5.70 8.05 -19.97
C GLU A 160 -6.58 9.21 -19.47
N GLU A 161 -7.43 9.75 -20.33
CA GLU A 161 -8.37 10.82 -19.98
C GLU A 161 -9.32 10.42 -18.84
N SER A 162 -9.85 9.19 -18.87
CA SER A 162 -10.75 8.67 -17.82
C SER A 162 -10.04 8.55 -16.48
N THR A 163 -8.80 8.13 -16.49
CA THR A 163 -7.98 8.03 -15.25
C THR A 163 -7.65 9.41 -14.69
N TRP A 164 -7.36 10.40 -15.55
CA TRP A 164 -7.14 11.77 -15.12
C TRP A 164 -8.41 12.40 -14.55
N LYS A 165 -9.58 12.16 -15.13
CA LYS A 165 -10.87 12.56 -14.56
C LYS A 165 -11.09 11.96 -13.18
N PHE A 166 -10.76 10.69 -12.99
CA PHE A 166 -10.82 10.02 -11.68
C PHE A 166 -9.87 10.67 -10.65
N ALA A 167 -8.61 10.87 -11.00
CA ALA A 167 -7.63 11.50 -10.12
C ALA A 167 -8.07 12.93 -9.72
N LYS A 168 -8.61 13.71 -10.67
CA LYS A 168 -9.15 15.05 -10.42
C LYS A 168 -10.38 15.02 -9.50
N MET A 169 -11.28 14.06 -9.70
CA MET A 169 -12.46 13.88 -8.85
C MET A 169 -12.07 13.53 -7.40
N GLN A 170 -11.08 12.65 -7.21
CA GLN A 170 -10.56 12.33 -5.88
C GLN A 170 -9.88 13.54 -5.23
N ALA A 171 -9.18 14.39 -6.00
CA ALA A 171 -8.60 15.62 -5.50
C ALA A 171 -9.68 16.63 -5.03
N MET A 172 -10.78 16.77 -5.80
CA MET A 172 -11.89 17.65 -5.40
C MET A 172 -12.59 17.18 -4.12
N LYS A 173 -12.78 15.87 -3.94
CA LYS A 173 -13.34 15.30 -2.70
C LYS A 173 -12.47 15.56 -1.46
N LEU A 174 -11.19 15.88 -1.64
CA LEU A 174 -10.28 16.25 -0.55
C LEU A 174 -10.39 17.72 -0.10
N ILE A 175 -10.91 18.59 -0.97
CA ILE A 175 -11.04 20.03 -0.70
C ILE A 175 -12.34 20.32 0.06
N VAL A 176 -13.31 19.41 0.00
CA VAL A 176 -14.66 19.57 0.59
C VAL A 176 -14.74 19.01 2.03
N ILE A 177 -13.67 18.39 2.54
CA ILE A 177 -13.53 17.93 3.92
C ILE A 177 -12.57 18.86 4.67
#